data_8384980934d515c0477ccc18fa55e6b0
#
_entry.id   8384980934d515c0477ccc18fa55e6b0
#
_cell.length_a   1.000
_cell.length_b   1.000
_cell.length_c   1.000
_cell.angle_alpha   90.00
_cell.angle_beta   90.00
_cell.angle_gamma   90.00
#
_symmetry.space_group_name_H-M   'P 1'
#
loop_
_entity.id
_entity.type
_entity.pdbx_description
1 polymer ?
#
loop_
_entity_poly.entity_id
_entity_poly.type
_entity_poly.pdbx_seq_one_letter_code
_entity_poly.pdbx_strand_id
1 'polypeptide(L)'
;MDEPIGFGAFDNGSLVGYVEGTHEKWNNRYRISNICVFDEAHRRCGIGAKLMQKILQIAKESGARMAVLETQTCNEKAIAFYKKHEFQIIGFDLYAYTNTDLERKEVRIEMGLML
;
A
#
# COMPACT_ATOMS: atom_id res chain seq x y z
N MET A 1 12.81 -1.96 13.79
CA MET A 1 11.54 -2.13 13.04
C MET A 1 10.70 -3.18 13.73
N ASP A 2 9.41 -2.96 13.89
CA ASP A 2 8.51 -3.98 14.44
C ASP A 2 8.31 -5.10 13.43
N GLU A 3 7.84 -6.24 13.91
CA GLU A 3 7.47 -7.34 13.02
C GLU A 3 6.29 -6.93 12.14
N PRO A 4 6.26 -7.37 10.86
CA PRO A 4 5.14 -7.08 9.99
C PRO A 4 3.86 -7.78 10.49
N ILE A 5 2.73 -7.09 10.27
CA ILE A 5 1.40 -7.62 10.58
C ILE A 5 0.68 -7.82 9.25
N GLY A 6 0.11 -9.01 9.06
CA GLY A 6 -0.61 -9.34 7.84
C GLY A 6 -2.04 -9.76 8.12
N PHE A 7 -2.94 -9.42 7.20
CA PHE A 7 -4.35 -9.84 7.23
C PHE A 7 -4.74 -10.43 5.88
N GLY A 8 -5.42 -11.58 5.92
CA GLY A 8 -5.98 -12.21 4.74
C GLY A 8 -7.48 -11.94 4.62
N ALA A 9 -7.97 -11.80 3.40
CA ALA A 9 -9.39 -11.81 3.09
C ALA A 9 -9.77 -13.17 2.53
N PHE A 10 -10.86 -13.74 3.03
CA PHE A 10 -11.31 -15.08 2.67
C PHE A 10 -12.73 -15.03 2.09
N ASP A 11 -12.97 -15.87 1.09
CA ASP A 11 -14.28 -16.09 0.52
C ASP A 11 -14.49 -17.61 0.39
N ASN A 12 -15.53 -18.13 1.05
CA ASN A 12 -15.83 -19.56 1.10
C ASN A 12 -14.61 -20.41 1.51
N GLY A 13 -13.82 -19.91 2.45
CA GLY A 13 -12.64 -20.61 2.95
C GLY A 13 -11.39 -20.48 2.10
N SER A 14 -11.46 -19.78 0.96
CA SER A 14 -10.29 -19.53 0.09
C SER A 14 -9.74 -18.14 0.32
N LEU A 15 -8.41 -18.03 0.37
CA LEU A 15 -7.73 -16.74 0.48
C LEU A 15 -7.84 -15.99 -0.85
N VAL A 16 -8.45 -14.79 -0.83
CA VAL A 16 -8.71 -14.00 -2.04
C VAL A 16 -7.98 -12.66 -2.05
N GLY A 17 -7.37 -12.28 -0.94
CA GLY A 17 -6.61 -11.03 -0.84
C GLY A 17 -5.76 -11.00 0.41
N TYR A 18 -4.86 -10.02 0.47
CA TYR A 18 -3.90 -9.93 1.56
C TYR A 18 -3.38 -8.51 1.70
N VAL A 19 -3.12 -8.09 2.92
CA VAL A 19 -2.44 -6.83 3.22
C VAL A 19 -1.43 -7.04 4.34
N GLU A 20 -0.30 -6.36 4.23
CA GLU A 20 0.79 -6.44 5.19
C GLU A 20 1.38 -5.07 5.44
N GLY A 21 1.74 -4.80 6.68
CA GLY A 21 2.38 -3.55 7.04
C GLY A 21 3.27 -3.67 8.26
N THR A 22 4.12 -2.67 8.47
CA THR A 22 5.09 -2.61 9.56
C THR A 22 5.19 -1.19 10.10
N HIS A 23 5.22 -1.06 11.42
CA HIS A 23 5.49 0.22 12.06
C HIS A 23 6.99 0.52 12.03
N GLU A 24 7.37 1.59 11.34
CA GLU A 24 8.76 2.09 11.31
C GLU A 24 8.96 3.05 12.49
N LYS A 25 9.69 2.61 13.50
CA LYS A 25 9.85 3.38 14.75
C LYS A 25 10.70 4.64 14.60
N TRP A 26 11.75 4.59 13.77
CA TRP A 26 12.70 5.69 13.66
C TRP A 26 12.06 6.99 13.14
N ASN A 27 11.04 6.89 12.29
CA ASN A 27 10.34 8.04 11.74
C ASN A 27 8.85 8.05 12.10
N ASN A 28 8.41 7.09 12.90
CA ASN A 28 7.03 6.91 13.34
C ASN A 28 6.02 6.89 12.18
N ARG A 29 6.35 6.15 11.12
CA ARG A 29 5.44 5.92 9.98
C ARG A 29 5.03 4.46 9.94
N TYR A 30 3.86 4.19 9.41
CA TYR A 30 3.39 2.83 9.18
C TYR A 30 3.54 2.52 7.70
N ARG A 31 4.39 1.55 7.37
CA ARG A 31 4.65 1.17 5.98
C ARG A 31 3.76 0.01 5.58
N ILE A 32 2.93 0.23 4.56
CA ILE A 32 2.15 -0.83 3.92
C ILE A 32 3.04 -1.43 2.84
N SER A 33 3.51 -2.66 3.08
CA SER A 33 4.47 -3.32 2.19
C SER A 33 3.81 -4.12 1.08
N ASN A 34 2.60 -4.63 1.32
CA ASN A 34 1.83 -5.36 0.33
C ASN A 34 0.33 -5.14 0.55
N ILE A 35 -0.38 -4.94 -0.54
CA ILE A 35 -1.84 -5.02 -0.58
C ILE A 35 -2.24 -5.57 -1.95
N CYS A 36 -2.95 -6.67 -1.97
CA CYS A 36 -3.39 -7.27 -3.23
C CYS A 36 -4.68 -8.05 -3.08
N VAL A 37 -5.43 -8.09 -4.18
CA VAL A 37 -6.59 -8.96 -4.36
C VAL A 37 -6.27 -9.85 -5.56
N PHE A 38 -6.40 -11.17 -5.39
CA PHE A 38 -5.78 -12.13 -6.30
C PHE A 38 -6.46 -12.27 -7.65
N ASP A 39 -7.75 -11.94 -7.76
CA ASP A 39 -8.46 -12.05 -9.03
C ASP A 39 -9.37 -10.86 -9.29
N GLU A 40 -9.76 -10.70 -10.56
CA GLU A 40 -10.54 -9.57 -11.03
C GLU A 40 -11.95 -9.53 -10.42
N ALA A 41 -12.58 -10.69 -10.24
CA ALA A 41 -13.94 -10.76 -9.68
C ALA A 41 -13.96 -10.24 -8.24
N HIS A 42 -12.97 -10.62 -7.42
CA HIS A 42 -12.89 -10.19 -6.04
C HIS A 42 -12.44 -8.72 -5.91
N ARG A 43 -11.69 -8.18 -6.87
CA ARG A 43 -11.35 -6.75 -6.91
C ARG A 43 -12.58 -5.86 -7.00
N ARG A 44 -13.62 -6.31 -7.67
CA ARG A 44 -14.88 -5.58 -7.82
C ARG A 44 -15.80 -5.67 -6.61
N CYS A 45 -15.51 -6.55 -5.66
CA CYS A 45 -16.33 -6.76 -4.47
C CYS A 45 -15.95 -5.88 -3.28
N GLY A 46 -15.03 -4.92 -3.45
CA GLY A 46 -14.61 -4.02 -2.39
C GLY A 46 -13.66 -4.64 -1.38
N ILE A 47 -13.06 -5.78 -1.68
CA ILE A 47 -12.12 -6.48 -0.78
C ILE A 47 -10.87 -5.63 -0.55
N GLY A 48 -10.33 -5.00 -1.61
CA GLY A 48 -9.18 -4.11 -1.48
C GLY A 48 -9.45 -2.95 -0.52
N ALA A 49 -10.62 -2.34 -0.61
CA ALA A 49 -11.01 -1.26 0.30
C ALA A 49 -11.11 -1.73 1.74
N LYS A 50 -11.65 -2.92 1.99
CA LYS A 50 -11.72 -3.51 3.34
C LYS A 50 -10.33 -3.80 3.90
N LEU A 51 -9.43 -4.33 3.09
CA LEU A 51 -8.04 -4.58 3.48
C LEU A 51 -7.34 -3.26 3.82
N MET A 52 -7.51 -2.23 3.00
CA MET A 52 -6.94 -0.90 3.26
C MET A 52 -7.49 -0.32 4.55
N GLN A 53 -8.80 -0.38 4.79
CA GLN A 53 -9.41 0.11 6.01
C GLN A 53 -8.85 -0.61 7.24
N LYS A 54 -8.65 -1.92 7.14
CA LYS A 54 -8.11 -2.71 8.25
C LYS A 54 -6.68 -2.31 8.59
N ILE A 55 -5.81 -2.20 7.60
CA ILE A 55 -4.41 -1.84 7.86
C ILE A 55 -4.28 -0.39 8.35
N LEU A 56 -5.11 0.52 7.85
CA LEU A 56 -5.11 1.91 8.33
C LEU A 56 -5.59 2.01 9.77
N GLN A 57 -6.55 1.19 10.17
CA GLN A 57 -6.98 1.11 11.57
C GLN A 57 -5.80 0.67 12.46
N ILE A 58 -5.10 -0.38 12.07
CA ILE A 58 -3.92 -0.86 12.78
C ILE A 58 -2.83 0.23 12.86
N ALA A 59 -2.60 0.94 11.76
CA ALA A 59 -1.64 2.04 11.72
C ALA A 59 -2.00 3.14 12.72
N LYS A 60 -3.27 3.52 12.80
CA LYS A 60 -3.74 4.51 13.79
C LYS A 60 -3.56 4.02 15.21
N GLU A 61 -3.91 2.78 15.48
CA GLU A 61 -3.77 2.18 16.82
C GLU A 61 -2.30 2.06 17.24
N SER A 62 -1.38 1.96 16.31
CA SER A 62 0.06 1.92 16.60
C SER A 62 0.61 3.29 17.05
N GLY A 63 -0.15 4.36 16.86
CA GLY A 63 0.30 5.72 17.14
C GLY A 63 1.15 6.34 16.03
N ALA A 64 1.23 5.70 14.85
CA ALA A 64 1.98 6.24 13.72
C ALA A 64 1.39 7.59 13.27
N ARG A 65 2.28 8.50 12.86
CA ARG A 65 1.84 9.83 12.39
C ARG A 65 1.30 9.82 10.97
N MET A 66 1.72 8.83 10.15
CA MET A 66 1.25 8.67 8.79
C MET A 66 1.44 7.24 8.30
N ALA A 67 0.64 6.85 7.30
CA ALA A 67 0.83 5.62 6.56
C ALA A 67 1.55 5.94 5.24
N VAL A 68 2.46 5.08 4.82
CA VAL A 68 3.21 5.24 3.58
C VAL A 68 3.23 3.94 2.79
N LEU A 69 3.32 4.06 1.50
CA LEU A 69 3.50 2.93 0.59
C LEU A 69 4.24 3.38 -0.67
N GLU A 70 4.70 2.41 -1.44
CA GLU A 70 5.37 2.69 -2.70
C GLU A 70 4.66 2.01 -3.85
N THR A 71 4.75 2.62 -5.03
CA THR A 71 4.29 2.04 -6.28
C THR A 71 5.12 2.60 -7.43
N GLN A 72 4.77 2.27 -8.66
CA GLN A 72 5.46 2.72 -9.86
C GLN A 72 4.53 3.61 -10.68
N THR A 73 5.11 4.55 -11.42
CA THR A 73 4.34 5.46 -12.28
C THR A 73 3.52 4.74 -13.36
N CYS A 74 3.95 3.56 -13.79
CA CYS A 74 3.20 2.75 -14.75
C CYS A 74 1.97 2.05 -14.14
N ASN A 75 1.86 2.01 -12.82
CA ASN A 75 0.75 1.32 -12.16
C ASN A 75 -0.42 2.28 -11.88
N GLU A 76 -1.09 2.69 -12.95
CA GLU A 76 -2.17 3.68 -12.88
C GLU A 76 -3.35 3.24 -12.01
N LYS A 77 -3.71 1.96 -12.06
CA LYS A 77 -4.82 1.42 -11.25
C LYS A 77 -4.50 1.48 -9.76
N ALA A 78 -3.29 1.14 -9.37
CA ALA A 78 -2.87 1.20 -7.98
C ALA A 78 -2.85 2.64 -7.49
N ILE A 79 -2.30 3.57 -8.26
CA ILE A 79 -2.26 4.98 -7.92
C ILE A 79 -3.67 5.52 -7.72
N ALA A 80 -4.60 5.20 -8.63
CA ALA A 80 -6.00 5.62 -8.52
C ALA A 80 -6.65 5.06 -7.25
N PHE A 81 -6.40 3.80 -6.93
CA PHE A 81 -6.89 3.16 -5.71
C PHE A 81 -6.38 3.87 -4.46
N TYR A 82 -5.08 4.16 -4.40
CA TYR A 82 -4.49 4.85 -3.26
C TYR A 82 -5.01 6.27 -3.12
N LYS A 83 -5.16 7.01 -4.21
CA LYS A 83 -5.75 8.36 -4.20
C LYS A 83 -7.20 8.34 -3.71
N LYS A 84 -7.96 7.33 -4.08
CA LYS A 84 -9.33 7.15 -3.59
C LYS A 84 -9.37 6.99 -2.07
N HIS A 85 -8.32 6.40 -1.48
CA HIS A 85 -8.16 6.28 -0.03
C HIS A 85 -7.40 7.46 0.58
N GLU A 86 -7.33 8.58 -0.15
CA GLU A 86 -6.78 9.86 0.29
C GLU A 86 -5.26 9.91 0.42
N PHE A 87 -4.56 8.92 -0.11
CA PHE A 87 -3.11 8.97 -0.21
C PHE A 87 -2.68 10.02 -1.24
N GLN A 88 -1.58 10.71 -0.96
CA GLN A 88 -0.97 11.71 -1.84
C GLN A 88 0.45 11.29 -2.19
N ILE A 89 0.93 11.73 -3.34
CA ILE A 89 2.32 11.53 -3.72
C ILE A 89 3.19 12.41 -2.83
N ILE A 90 4.15 11.81 -2.13
CA ILE A 90 5.05 12.49 -1.21
C ILE A 90 6.51 12.46 -1.65
N GLY A 91 6.86 11.64 -2.62
CA GLY A 91 8.22 11.57 -3.12
C GLY A 91 8.36 10.63 -4.30
N PHE A 92 9.53 10.63 -4.93
CA PHE A 92 9.84 9.74 -6.04
C PHE A 92 11.35 9.50 -6.11
N ASP A 93 11.73 8.42 -6.79
CA ASP A 93 13.13 8.06 -7.02
C ASP A 93 13.29 7.65 -8.49
N LEU A 94 14.06 8.44 -9.23
CA LEU A 94 14.27 8.23 -10.67
C LEU A 94 15.15 7.02 -10.98
N TYR A 95 15.83 6.47 -9.99
CA TYR A 95 16.83 5.41 -10.16
C TYR A 95 16.62 4.25 -9.20
N ALA A 96 15.40 4.05 -8.71
CA ALA A 96 15.13 3.03 -7.69
C ALA A 96 15.42 1.61 -8.20
N TYR A 97 15.15 1.34 -9.47
CA TYR A 97 15.26 0.00 -10.06
C TYR A 97 16.43 -0.11 -11.03
N THR A 98 16.60 0.87 -11.92
CA THR A 98 17.65 0.90 -12.95
C THR A 98 18.10 2.34 -13.19
N ASN A 99 19.12 2.51 -14.05
CA ASN A 99 19.56 3.83 -14.49
C ASN A 99 18.63 4.45 -15.55
N THR A 100 17.61 3.73 -16.02
CA THR A 100 16.72 4.16 -17.09
C THR A 100 15.24 4.13 -16.70
N ASP A 101 14.93 4.25 -15.40
CA ASP A 101 13.55 4.17 -14.92
C ASP A 101 12.65 5.23 -15.56
N LEU A 102 13.13 6.45 -15.71
CA LEU A 102 12.36 7.53 -16.31
C LEU A 102 12.00 7.22 -17.78
N GLU A 103 12.96 6.71 -18.56
CA GLU A 103 12.75 6.34 -19.95
C GLU A 103 11.79 5.16 -20.10
N ARG A 104 11.82 4.23 -19.14
CA ARG A 104 10.93 3.07 -19.10
C ARG A 104 9.55 3.39 -18.54
N LYS A 105 9.35 4.59 -18.01
CA LYS A 105 8.12 5.00 -17.31
C LYS A 105 7.80 4.13 -16.11
N GLU A 106 8.84 3.71 -15.39
CA GLU A 106 8.75 2.84 -14.20
C GLU A 106 9.37 3.53 -12.98
N VAL A 107 9.12 4.81 -12.81
CA VAL A 107 9.66 5.59 -11.69
C VAL A 107 8.95 5.19 -10.40
N ARG A 108 9.74 4.88 -9.36
CA ARG A 108 9.21 4.62 -8.03
C ARG A 108 8.63 5.90 -7.44
N ILE A 109 7.42 5.80 -6.92
CA ILE A 109 6.80 6.89 -6.16
C ILE A 109 6.44 6.42 -4.76
N GLU A 110 6.58 7.34 -3.81
CA GLU A 110 6.09 7.17 -2.45
C GLU A 110 4.77 7.90 -2.32
N MET A 111 3.81 7.25 -1.69
CA MET A 111 2.52 7.87 -1.37
C MET A 111 2.29 7.80 0.14
N GLY A 112 1.64 8.81 0.68
CA GLY A 112 1.42 8.92 2.11
C GLY A 112 0.06 9.47 2.46
N LEU A 113 -0.40 9.09 3.66
CA LEU A 113 -1.66 9.53 4.25
C LEU A 113 -1.40 9.92 5.70
N MET A 114 -1.72 11.15 6.07
CA MET A 114 -1.65 11.60 7.47
C MET A 114 -2.72 10.89 8.28
N LEU A 115 -2.34 10.31 9.39
CA LEU A 115 -3.25 9.58 10.27
C LEU A 115 -3.80 10.44 11.40
#